data_2257e7fc4a0c2c83503602d937c5489c
#
_entry.id   2257e7fc4a0c2c83503602d937c5489c
#
_cell.length_a   1.000
_cell.length_b   1.000
_cell.length_c   1.000
_cell.angle_alpha   90.00
_cell.angle_beta   90.00
_cell.angle_gamma   90.00
#
_symmetry.space_group_name_H-M   'P 1'
#
loop_
_entity.id
_entity.type
_entity.pdbx_description
1 polymer ?
#
loop_
_entity_poly.entity_id
_entity_poly.type
_entity_poly.pdbx_seq_one_letter_code
_entity_poly.pdbx_strand_id
1 'polypeptide(L)'
;MKVKLLLTAITLSCLAIDVLAQVSISGKIVSADTNEPIVGANIRIDQSLSGCTTNGKGEFSISNLPDGKHVLRITHVSYTPKSITTKGGEKNLLIKLQDSFTNIGQVVVTGTGTHHRMTDSPVPVSVITAKDLSNASVTSLDEALQKLTPSFSSMTNGMGTTLSLNGLPDDYFIFLENGKRLYGDDTYARINVAKIKRIEILNGASSALYGTNAIGGVINIITDDAKNAINVSSDTRYASKGRFTQSVNIDVNTGKFGSYTSYRRQQAEGWQLNPYEENSKTHELEETGKVASTGFYANTVNQKFTFDATDKLSFYARGGYYDNKTRRPYEAYDYNILHETFNYGIGAQYMINKGNYITADCYADHFSSSYCFFKDNKTYNGKAGEEQVRKRTRNHNLSIKGIFKLGNRHKLSVGTEFLPAICAGRWTRKLRFCGW
;
A
#
# COMPACT_ATOMS: atom_id res chain seq x y z
N MET A 1 -46.15 27.64 -68.37
CA MET A 1 -45.97 26.21 -68.09
C MET A 1 -44.61 25.88 -67.52
N LYS A 2 -43.50 26.49 -67.93
CA LYS A 2 -42.12 26.16 -67.41
C LYS A 2 -41.84 26.51 -65.94
N VAL A 3 -42.49 27.54 -65.36
CA VAL A 3 -42.29 27.95 -63.95
C VAL A 3 -43.02 27.01 -62.97
N LYS A 4 -44.18 26.45 -63.33
CA LYS A 4 -44.88 25.49 -62.48
C LYS A 4 -44.13 24.15 -62.38
N LEU A 5 -43.46 23.74 -63.47
CA LEU A 5 -42.65 22.49 -63.44
C LEU A 5 -41.38 22.65 -62.58
N LEU A 6 -40.82 23.86 -62.51
CA LEU A 6 -39.63 24.14 -61.68
C LEU A 6 -40.00 24.15 -60.16
N LEU A 7 -41.18 24.69 -59.82
CA LEU A 7 -41.62 24.69 -58.43
C LEU A 7 -41.98 23.28 -57.91
N THR A 8 -42.57 22.44 -58.79
CA THR A 8 -42.86 21.03 -58.40
C THR A 8 -41.60 20.16 -58.30
N ALA A 9 -40.53 20.46 -59.04
CA ALA A 9 -39.25 19.79 -58.92
C ALA A 9 -38.50 20.19 -57.60
N ILE A 10 -38.60 21.46 -57.21
CA ILE A 10 -38.01 21.94 -55.94
C ILE A 10 -38.71 21.41 -54.72
N THR A 11 -40.08 21.28 -54.78
CA THR A 11 -40.85 20.70 -53.66
C THR A 11 -40.68 19.19 -53.55
N LEU A 12 -40.39 18.47 -54.64
CA LEU A 12 -40.09 17.04 -54.58
C LEU A 12 -38.66 16.74 -54.08
N SER A 13 -37.71 17.69 -54.30
CA SER A 13 -36.35 17.58 -53.81
C SER A 13 -36.21 17.82 -52.29
N CYS A 14 -37.17 18.54 -51.66
CA CYS A 14 -37.18 18.77 -50.22
C CYS A 14 -37.82 17.63 -49.40
N LEU A 15 -38.31 16.59 -50.00
CA LEU A 15 -38.96 15.44 -49.37
C LEU A 15 -38.08 14.19 -49.30
N ALA A 16 -36.80 14.29 -49.70
CA ALA A 16 -35.79 13.30 -49.39
C ALA A 16 -35.36 13.48 -47.95
N ILE A 17 -36.27 13.27 -46.99
CA ILE A 17 -35.96 13.02 -45.59
C ILE A 17 -35.26 11.64 -45.62
N ASP A 18 -33.94 11.65 -45.44
CA ASP A 18 -33.21 10.45 -45.11
C ASP A 18 -33.82 9.83 -43.86
N VAL A 19 -34.70 8.83 -44.07
CA VAL A 19 -35.18 7.94 -43.00
C VAL A 19 -33.97 7.12 -42.61
N LEU A 20 -33.08 7.73 -41.77
CA LEU A 20 -32.04 6.99 -41.11
C LEU A 20 -32.73 5.88 -40.32
N ALA A 21 -32.48 4.63 -40.75
CA ALA A 21 -33.02 3.46 -40.07
C ALA A 21 -32.53 3.52 -38.61
N GLN A 22 -33.45 3.84 -37.69
CA GLN A 22 -33.15 3.86 -36.27
C GLN A 22 -33.13 2.42 -35.76
N VAL A 23 -31.99 2.01 -35.21
CA VAL A 23 -31.80 0.70 -34.65
C VAL A 23 -31.74 0.75 -33.11
N SER A 24 -32.02 -0.38 -32.48
CA SER A 24 -31.91 -0.51 -31.03
C SER A 24 -30.87 -1.57 -30.66
N ILE A 25 -30.18 -1.34 -29.59
CA ILE A 25 -29.25 -2.31 -28.96
C ILE A 25 -29.83 -2.70 -27.62
N SER A 26 -29.95 -4.01 -27.36
CA SER A 26 -30.47 -4.51 -26.09
C SER A 26 -29.67 -5.71 -25.60
N GLY A 27 -29.67 -5.91 -24.28
CA GLY A 27 -28.94 -7.00 -23.69
C GLY A 27 -29.11 -7.09 -22.18
N LYS A 28 -28.30 -7.94 -21.58
CA LYS A 28 -28.26 -8.18 -20.14
C LYS A 28 -26.82 -8.06 -19.63
N ILE A 29 -26.67 -7.43 -18.48
CA ILE A 29 -25.38 -7.30 -17.79
C ILE A 29 -25.41 -8.16 -16.53
N VAL A 30 -24.38 -9.03 -16.38
CA VAL A 30 -24.27 -9.95 -15.26
C VAL A 30 -22.87 -9.92 -14.68
N SER A 31 -22.72 -10.34 -13.42
CA SER A 31 -21.42 -10.55 -12.78
C SER A 31 -20.67 -11.69 -13.48
N ALA A 32 -19.40 -11.51 -13.76
CA ALA A 32 -18.54 -12.55 -14.34
C ALA A 32 -18.34 -13.75 -13.41
N ASP A 33 -18.40 -13.51 -12.09
CA ASP A 33 -18.09 -14.51 -11.06
C ASP A 33 -19.33 -15.29 -10.63
N THR A 34 -20.49 -14.62 -10.45
CA THR A 34 -21.72 -15.23 -9.93
C THR A 34 -22.80 -15.49 -11.00
N ASN A 35 -22.68 -14.87 -12.19
CA ASN A 35 -23.71 -14.77 -13.23
C ASN A 35 -25.01 -14.09 -12.76
N GLU A 36 -25.02 -13.43 -11.59
CA GLU A 36 -26.18 -12.68 -11.12
C GLU A 36 -26.38 -11.38 -11.92
N PRO A 37 -27.63 -10.92 -12.12
CA PRO A 37 -27.91 -9.69 -12.85
C PRO A 37 -27.38 -8.46 -12.12
N ILE A 38 -26.76 -7.54 -12.85
CA ILE A 38 -26.26 -6.28 -12.31
C ILE A 38 -27.30 -5.20 -12.54
N VAL A 39 -27.87 -4.68 -11.45
CA VAL A 39 -28.88 -3.62 -11.43
C VAL A 39 -28.23 -2.25 -11.36
N GLY A 40 -28.71 -1.26 -12.12
CA GLY A 40 -28.19 0.12 -12.06
C GLY A 40 -26.84 0.33 -12.75
N ALA A 41 -26.37 -0.60 -13.57
CA ALA A 41 -25.21 -0.36 -14.42
C ALA A 41 -25.52 0.71 -15.47
N ASN A 42 -24.66 1.72 -15.56
CA ASN A 42 -24.80 2.81 -16.52
C ASN A 42 -24.12 2.44 -17.83
N ILE A 43 -24.88 2.50 -18.94
CA ILE A 43 -24.38 2.24 -20.30
C ILE A 43 -24.43 3.54 -21.08
N ARG A 44 -23.29 4.03 -21.56
CA ARG A 44 -23.18 5.20 -22.43
C ARG A 44 -22.57 4.81 -23.75
N ILE A 45 -23.06 5.43 -24.82
CA ILE A 45 -22.45 5.30 -26.14
C ILE A 45 -21.34 6.36 -26.26
N ASP A 46 -20.16 5.93 -26.69
CA ASP A 46 -19.04 6.84 -26.87
C ASP A 46 -19.38 7.87 -27.96
N GLN A 47 -19.01 9.12 -27.72
CA GLN A 47 -19.31 10.26 -28.60
C GLN A 47 -20.82 10.59 -28.77
N SER A 48 -21.71 10.07 -27.89
CA SER A 48 -23.13 10.37 -27.88
C SER A 48 -23.63 10.73 -26.50
N LEU A 49 -24.68 11.52 -26.41
CA LEU A 49 -25.41 11.78 -25.18
C LEU A 49 -26.41 10.64 -24.83
N SER A 50 -26.54 9.64 -25.72
CA SER A 50 -27.45 8.53 -25.51
C SER A 50 -26.89 7.49 -24.56
N GLY A 51 -27.71 7.02 -23.66
CA GLY A 51 -27.36 6.00 -22.68
C GLY A 51 -28.59 5.51 -21.90
N CYS A 52 -28.41 4.48 -21.10
CA CYS A 52 -29.44 3.94 -20.22
C CYS A 52 -28.83 3.28 -19.00
N THR A 53 -29.67 2.84 -18.07
CA THR A 53 -29.27 2.03 -16.91
C THR A 53 -29.96 0.67 -16.97
N THR A 54 -29.32 -0.36 -16.40
CA THR A 54 -29.94 -1.69 -16.28
C THR A 54 -31.09 -1.68 -15.26
N ASN A 55 -32.13 -2.43 -15.58
CA ASN A 55 -33.30 -2.64 -14.72
C ASN A 55 -33.04 -3.68 -13.62
N GLY A 56 -34.06 -4.01 -12.80
CA GLY A 56 -33.97 -4.99 -11.71
C GLY A 56 -33.58 -6.42 -12.13
N LYS A 57 -33.64 -6.74 -13.43
CA LYS A 57 -33.21 -8.01 -14.00
C LYS A 57 -31.85 -7.93 -14.71
N GLY A 58 -31.16 -6.77 -14.61
CA GLY A 58 -29.88 -6.50 -15.28
C GLY A 58 -30.04 -6.26 -16.79
N GLU A 59 -31.24 -6.02 -17.30
CA GLU A 59 -31.52 -5.80 -18.72
C GLU A 59 -31.42 -4.33 -19.08
N PHE A 60 -30.98 -4.05 -20.31
CA PHE A 60 -30.92 -2.70 -20.87
C PHE A 60 -31.41 -2.67 -22.31
N SER A 61 -31.88 -1.50 -22.74
CA SER A 61 -32.25 -1.21 -24.12
C SER A 61 -31.95 0.25 -24.44
N ILE A 62 -31.25 0.47 -25.55
CA ILE A 62 -30.96 1.81 -26.08
C ILE A 62 -31.58 1.87 -27.49
N SER A 63 -32.51 2.79 -27.67
CA SER A 63 -33.23 2.99 -28.95
C SER A 63 -32.73 4.24 -29.67
N ASN A 64 -33.18 4.43 -30.90
CA ASN A 64 -32.92 5.61 -31.73
C ASN A 64 -31.43 5.81 -32.05
N LEU A 65 -30.73 4.72 -32.36
CA LEU A 65 -29.33 4.77 -32.78
C LEU A 65 -29.22 4.75 -34.30
N PRO A 66 -28.27 5.49 -34.89
CA PRO A 66 -27.90 5.33 -36.28
C PRO A 66 -27.43 3.88 -36.57
N ASP A 67 -27.62 3.41 -37.77
CA ASP A 67 -26.99 2.14 -38.17
C ASP A 67 -25.47 2.29 -38.19
N GLY A 68 -24.74 1.29 -37.72
CA GLY A 68 -23.29 1.32 -37.68
C GLY A 68 -22.70 0.64 -36.44
N LYS A 69 -21.38 0.84 -36.25
CA LYS A 69 -20.67 0.34 -35.08
C LYS A 69 -20.74 1.36 -33.94
N HIS A 70 -21.07 0.89 -32.75
CA HIS A 70 -21.14 1.69 -31.54
C HIS A 70 -20.22 1.13 -30.47
N VAL A 71 -19.56 2.00 -29.73
CA VAL A 71 -18.78 1.63 -28.53
C VAL A 71 -19.64 1.91 -27.32
N LEU A 72 -20.04 0.85 -26.62
CA LEU A 72 -20.75 0.93 -25.35
C LEU A 72 -19.77 0.98 -24.22
N ARG A 73 -19.76 2.03 -23.42
CA ARG A 73 -19.03 2.15 -22.19
C ARG A 73 -19.94 1.85 -21.01
N ILE A 74 -19.65 0.76 -20.32
CA ILE A 74 -20.42 0.27 -19.18
C ILE A 74 -19.67 0.61 -17.89
N THR A 75 -20.37 1.25 -16.96
CA THR A 75 -19.84 1.62 -15.64
C THR A 75 -20.82 1.23 -14.55
N HIS A 76 -20.31 0.77 -13.43
CA HIS A 76 -21.08 0.49 -12.22
C HIS A 76 -20.18 0.68 -11.00
N VAL A 77 -20.73 1.13 -9.87
CA VAL A 77 -19.97 1.42 -8.65
C VAL A 77 -19.18 0.24 -8.11
N SER A 78 -19.70 -0.97 -8.28
CA SER A 78 -19.10 -2.22 -7.77
C SER A 78 -18.41 -3.07 -8.83
N TYR A 79 -18.32 -2.61 -10.09
CA TYR A 79 -17.76 -3.38 -11.19
C TYR A 79 -16.74 -2.61 -11.99
N THR A 80 -15.73 -3.30 -12.50
CA THR A 80 -14.69 -2.70 -13.36
C THR A 80 -15.31 -2.16 -14.64
N PRO A 81 -15.09 -0.90 -15.01
CA PRO A 81 -15.60 -0.33 -16.25
C PRO A 81 -15.18 -1.17 -17.47
N LYS A 82 -16.11 -1.43 -18.38
CA LYS A 82 -15.86 -2.21 -19.58
C LYS A 82 -16.36 -1.46 -20.81
N SER A 83 -15.56 -1.45 -21.87
CA SER A 83 -15.98 -0.96 -23.18
C SER A 83 -16.09 -2.13 -24.14
N ILE A 84 -17.20 -2.19 -24.90
CA ILE A 84 -17.41 -3.18 -25.92
C ILE A 84 -17.84 -2.49 -27.22
N THR A 85 -17.42 -3.04 -28.36
CA THR A 85 -17.88 -2.59 -29.67
C THR A 85 -18.97 -3.53 -30.14
N THR A 86 -20.11 -2.99 -30.53
CA THR A 86 -21.28 -3.73 -30.99
C THR A 86 -21.83 -3.08 -32.30
N LYS A 87 -22.62 -3.80 -33.06
CA LYS A 87 -23.28 -3.27 -34.24
C LYS A 87 -24.70 -2.82 -33.87
N GLY A 88 -25.15 -1.74 -34.50
CA GLY A 88 -26.54 -1.32 -34.38
C GLY A 88 -27.50 -2.45 -34.74
N GLY A 89 -28.62 -2.58 -33.99
CA GLY A 89 -29.59 -3.67 -34.17
C GLY A 89 -29.29 -4.96 -33.40
N GLU A 90 -28.17 -5.06 -32.73
CA GLU A 90 -27.82 -6.26 -31.94
C GLU A 90 -28.71 -6.37 -30.70
N LYS A 91 -29.33 -7.54 -30.53
CA LYS A 91 -30.26 -7.87 -29.43
C LYS A 91 -29.70 -9.01 -28.59
N ASN A 92 -30.11 -9.07 -27.32
CA ASN A 92 -29.74 -10.12 -26.37
C ASN A 92 -28.22 -10.22 -26.10
N LEU A 93 -27.52 -9.09 -26.12
CA LEU A 93 -26.11 -9.03 -25.72
C LEU A 93 -25.96 -9.47 -24.26
N LEU A 94 -25.11 -10.47 -24.02
CA LEU A 94 -24.72 -10.87 -22.67
C LEU A 94 -23.35 -10.26 -22.33
N ILE A 95 -23.36 -9.28 -21.44
CA ILE A 95 -22.14 -8.58 -21.03
C ILE A 95 -21.78 -9.02 -19.62
N LYS A 96 -20.59 -9.58 -19.46
CA LYS A 96 -20.06 -9.94 -18.15
C LYS A 96 -19.13 -8.86 -17.65
N LEU A 97 -19.41 -8.30 -16.46
CA LEU A 97 -18.53 -7.37 -15.75
C LEU A 97 -17.81 -8.11 -14.63
N GLN A 98 -16.54 -7.81 -14.49
CA GLN A 98 -15.77 -8.25 -13.33
C GLN A 98 -16.01 -7.30 -12.17
N ASP A 99 -16.14 -7.84 -10.97
CA ASP A 99 -16.27 -7.04 -9.76
C ASP A 99 -15.13 -6.03 -9.70
N SER A 100 -15.49 -4.76 -9.54
CA SER A 100 -14.52 -3.73 -9.22
C SER A 100 -14.20 -3.89 -7.73
N PHE A 101 -13.00 -4.39 -7.41
CA PHE A 101 -12.53 -4.50 -6.03
C PHE A 101 -12.45 -3.14 -5.30
N THR A 102 -13.20 -2.15 -5.76
CA THR A 102 -13.04 -0.77 -5.30
C THR A 102 -13.87 -0.41 -4.07
N ASN A 103 -14.90 -1.17 -3.60
CA ASN A 103 -15.59 -0.77 -2.35
C ASN A 103 -16.46 -1.76 -1.56
N ILE A 104 -16.79 -2.97 -2.01
CA ILE A 104 -17.64 -3.87 -1.19
C ILE A 104 -17.05 -5.29 -1.01
N GLY A 105 -15.89 -5.55 -1.56
CA GLY A 105 -15.19 -6.80 -1.44
C GLY A 105 -13.70 -6.62 -1.24
N GLN A 106 -13.27 -5.67 -0.39
CA GLN A 106 -11.86 -5.58 -0.05
C GLN A 106 -11.39 -6.94 0.47
N VAL A 107 -10.49 -7.56 -0.31
CA VAL A 107 -9.86 -8.81 0.10
C VAL A 107 -8.81 -8.47 1.13
N VAL A 108 -8.95 -9.00 2.33
CA VAL A 108 -7.99 -8.87 3.42
C VAL A 108 -7.29 -10.20 3.66
N VAL A 109 -6.07 -10.15 4.10
CA VAL A 109 -5.23 -11.34 4.37
C VAL A 109 -5.02 -11.51 5.87
N THR A 110 -5.02 -10.41 6.61
CA THR A 110 -4.55 -10.36 8.00
C THR A 110 -5.43 -11.13 8.97
N GLY A 111 -6.76 -11.12 8.78
CA GLY A 111 -7.68 -11.75 9.75
C GLY A 111 -7.55 -13.26 9.91
N THR A 112 -7.09 -13.97 8.88
CA THR A 112 -6.93 -15.45 8.90
C THR A 112 -5.64 -15.90 8.19
N GLY A 113 -4.80 -14.96 7.78
CA GLY A 113 -3.61 -15.26 6.97
C GLY A 113 -3.93 -15.78 5.55
N THR A 114 -5.18 -15.65 5.12
CA THR A 114 -5.64 -16.05 3.78
C THR A 114 -6.49 -14.94 3.17
N HIS A 115 -6.58 -14.89 1.83
CA HIS A 115 -7.43 -13.92 1.15
C HIS A 115 -8.92 -14.17 1.45
N HIS A 116 -9.57 -13.21 2.09
CA HIS A 116 -11.01 -13.19 2.36
C HIS A 116 -11.61 -11.86 1.94
N ARG A 117 -12.93 -11.83 1.71
CA ARG A 117 -13.64 -10.55 1.72
C ARG A 117 -13.60 -9.99 3.16
N MET A 118 -13.48 -8.69 3.28
CA MET A 118 -13.46 -8.04 4.60
C MET A 118 -14.72 -8.37 5.43
N THR A 119 -15.87 -8.52 4.76
CA THR A 119 -17.15 -8.93 5.36
C THR A 119 -17.16 -10.36 5.90
N ASP A 120 -16.32 -11.22 5.36
CA ASP A 120 -16.25 -12.65 5.71
C ASP A 120 -15.12 -12.92 6.73
N SER A 121 -14.42 -11.87 7.19
CA SER A 121 -13.37 -12.00 8.19
C SER A 121 -13.99 -12.28 9.57
N PRO A 122 -13.57 -13.34 10.27
CA PRO A 122 -14.06 -13.66 11.62
C PRO A 122 -13.58 -12.66 12.68
N VAL A 123 -12.66 -11.77 12.32
CA VAL A 123 -12.06 -10.75 13.20
C VAL A 123 -12.22 -9.38 12.54
N PRO A 124 -12.55 -8.32 13.29
CA PRO A 124 -12.66 -6.98 12.74
C PRO A 124 -11.34 -6.50 12.11
N VAL A 125 -11.35 -6.21 10.82
CA VAL A 125 -10.21 -5.67 10.09
C VAL A 125 -10.59 -4.31 9.53
N SER A 126 -9.83 -3.28 9.88
CA SER A 126 -9.91 -1.96 9.25
C SER A 126 -8.93 -1.91 8.08
N VAL A 127 -9.33 -1.27 6.98
CA VAL A 127 -8.49 -1.17 5.78
C VAL A 127 -8.34 0.29 5.36
N ILE A 128 -7.10 0.72 5.18
CA ILE A 128 -6.73 2.01 4.58
C ILE A 128 -6.25 1.72 3.16
N THR A 129 -6.87 2.31 2.17
CA THR A 129 -6.52 2.09 0.76
C THR A 129 -5.43 3.06 0.27
N ALA A 130 -4.78 2.76 -0.87
CA ALA A 130 -3.88 3.69 -1.53
C ALA A 130 -4.54 5.04 -1.86
N LYS A 131 -5.85 5.04 -2.15
CA LYS A 131 -6.62 6.26 -2.39
C LYS A 131 -6.76 7.10 -1.13
N ASP A 132 -7.02 6.47 0.03
CA ASP A 132 -7.11 7.17 1.31
C ASP A 132 -5.77 7.81 1.68
N LEU A 133 -4.66 7.09 1.46
CA LEU A 133 -3.30 7.60 1.66
C LEU A 133 -2.99 8.80 0.76
N SER A 134 -3.38 8.72 -0.51
CA SER A 134 -3.20 9.82 -1.47
C SER A 134 -4.03 11.05 -1.08
N ASN A 135 -5.29 10.86 -0.70
CA ASN A 135 -6.18 11.94 -0.27
C ASN A 135 -5.68 12.62 1.02
N ALA A 136 -5.11 11.86 1.94
CA ALA A 136 -4.57 12.38 3.21
C ALA A 136 -3.20 13.08 3.03
N SER A 137 -2.59 12.99 1.84
CA SER A 137 -1.30 13.61 1.48
C SER A 137 -0.19 13.32 2.49
N VAL A 138 -0.13 12.08 2.99
CA VAL A 138 0.82 11.65 4.02
C VAL A 138 2.20 11.35 3.44
N THR A 139 3.25 11.52 4.24
CA THR A 139 4.64 11.31 3.85
C THR A 139 5.28 10.09 4.51
N SER A 140 4.71 9.63 5.63
CA SER A 140 5.22 8.51 6.42
C SER A 140 4.07 7.60 6.87
N LEU A 141 4.39 6.38 7.27
CA LEU A 141 3.40 5.41 7.70
C LEU A 141 2.76 5.79 9.04
N ASP A 142 3.54 6.32 9.98
CA ASP A 142 3.04 6.78 11.28
C ASP A 142 2.06 7.95 11.11
N GLU A 143 2.36 8.90 10.22
CA GLU A 143 1.44 9.99 9.87
C GLU A 143 0.15 9.45 9.23
N ALA A 144 0.26 8.45 8.34
CA ALA A 144 -0.89 7.81 7.72
C ALA A 144 -1.80 7.13 8.74
N LEU A 145 -1.20 6.36 9.65
CA LEU A 145 -1.94 5.66 10.69
C LEU A 145 -2.58 6.65 11.67
N GLN A 146 -1.87 7.70 12.08
CA GLN A 146 -2.39 8.71 12.99
C GLN A 146 -3.58 9.49 12.41
N LYS A 147 -3.54 9.83 11.11
CA LYS A 147 -4.63 10.55 10.44
C LYS A 147 -5.84 9.66 10.11
N LEU A 148 -5.62 8.41 9.78
CA LEU A 148 -6.63 7.54 9.19
C LEU A 148 -7.10 6.41 10.13
N THR A 149 -6.51 6.28 11.32
CA THR A 149 -6.85 5.25 12.30
C THR A 149 -7.11 5.87 13.66
N PRO A 150 -8.37 6.01 14.09
CA PRO A 150 -8.70 6.64 15.38
C PRO A 150 -8.07 5.97 16.60
N SER A 151 -7.81 4.67 16.52
CA SER A 151 -7.21 3.89 17.62
C SER A 151 -5.68 3.95 17.65
N PHE A 152 -5.04 4.64 16.69
CA PHE A 152 -3.58 4.76 16.61
C PHE A 152 -3.12 6.14 17.04
N SER A 153 -2.08 6.20 17.85
CA SER A 153 -1.41 7.46 18.18
C SER A 153 0.10 7.36 18.01
N SER A 154 0.70 8.46 17.62
CA SER A 154 2.14 8.64 17.48
C SER A 154 2.55 9.90 18.21
N MET A 155 3.47 9.78 19.16
CA MET A 155 4.02 10.89 19.91
C MET A 155 5.53 10.94 19.68
N THR A 156 5.99 12.01 19.05
CA THR A 156 7.41 12.27 18.86
C THR A 156 7.90 13.23 19.94
N ASN A 157 8.93 12.83 20.67
CA ASN A 157 9.61 13.66 21.66
C ASN A 157 11.10 13.79 21.30
N GLY A 158 11.87 14.49 22.13
CA GLY A 158 13.32 14.67 21.92
C GLY A 158 14.14 13.37 21.97
N MET A 159 13.55 12.25 22.38
CA MET A 159 14.20 10.95 22.52
C MET A 159 13.86 9.98 21.37
N GLY A 160 12.74 10.18 20.68
CA GLY A 160 12.26 9.29 19.61
C GLY A 160 10.75 9.42 19.39
N THR A 161 10.20 8.48 18.68
CA THR A 161 8.76 8.36 18.43
C THR A 161 8.21 7.16 19.17
N THR A 162 7.22 7.37 20.00
CA THR A 162 6.45 6.33 20.68
C THR A 162 5.13 6.15 19.95
N LEU A 163 4.82 4.90 19.63
CA LEU A 163 3.58 4.53 18.95
C LEU A 163 2.65 3.82 19.93
N SER A 164 1.35 4.00 19.75
CA SER A 164 0.37 3.17 20.45
C SER A 164 -0.82 2.79 19.56
N LEU A 165 -1.34 1.59 19.77
CA LEU A 165 -2.54 1.07 19.12
C LEU A 165 -3.54 0.63 20.20
N ASN A 166 -4.76 1.16 20.16
CA ASN A 166 -5.77 0.92 21.20
C ASN A 166 -5.28 1.25 22.63
N GLY A 167 -4.41 2.25 22.77
CA GLY A 167 -3.80 2.64 24.05
C GLY A 167 -2.65 1.74 24.53
N LEU A 168 -2.30 0.69 23.77
CA LEU A 168 -1.18 -0.21 24.09
C LEU A 168 0.08 0.26 23.33
N PRO A 169 1.27 0.29 23.97
CA PRO A 169 2.51 0.68 23.32
C PRO A 169 2.99 -0.33 22.28
N ASP A 170 4.01 0.03 21.51
CA ASP A 170 4.54 -0.69 20.35
C ASP A 170 5.09 -2.09 20.66
N ASP A 171 5.37 -2.41 21.90
CA ASP A 171 5.72 -3.77 22.34
C ASP A 171 4.52 -4.75 22.29
N TYR A 172 3.29 -4.26 22.17
CA TYR A 172 2.06 -5.06 22.20
C TYR A 172 1.37 -5.23 20.85
N PHE A 173 1.84 -4.60 19.81
CA PHE A 173 1.36 -4.80 18.44
C PHE A 173 2.52 -4.95 17.47
N ILE A 174 2.27 -5.53 16.30
CA ILE A 174 3.31 -5.83 15.34
C ILE A 174 3.04 -5.21 13.98
N PHE A 175 4.13 -4.86 13.30
CA PHE A 175 4.11 -4.48 11.90
C PHE A 175 4.49 -5.67 11.01
N LEU A 176 3.70 -5.86 9.96
CA LEU A 176 4.00 -6.83 8.90
C LEU A 176 4.14 -6.10 7.57
N GLU A 177 5.01 -6.59 6.71
CA GLU A 177 5.05 -6.24 5.29
C GLU A 177 4.74 -7.48 4.46
N ASN A 178 3.61 -7.45 3.74
CA ASN A 178 3.12 -8.61 2.97
C ASN A 178 3.02 -9.89 3.81
N GLY A 179 2.57 -9.76 5.06
CA GLY A 179 2.44 -10.87 6.00
C GLY A 179 3.75 -11.31 6.68
N LYS A 180 4.88 -10.66 6.42
CA LYS A 180 6.17 -10.94 7.05
C LYS A 180 6.47 -9.94 8.15
N ARG A 181 6.77 -10.43 9.36
CA ARG A 181 7.02 -9.59 10.52
C ARG A 181 8.28 -8.74 10.33
N LEU A 182 8.17 -7.45 10.64
CA LEU A 182 9.30 -6.52 10.74
C LEU A 182 9.80 -6.52 12.19
N TYR A 183 11.11 -6.47 12.37
CA TYR A 183 11.76 -6.55 13.67
C TYR A 183 12.64 -5.32 13.93
N GLY A 184 12.86 -5.00 15.22
CA GLY A 184 13.67 -3.88 15.69
C GLY A 184 12.90 -2.59 15.82
N ASP A 185 13.62 -1.53 16.14
CA ASP A 185 13.07 -0.19 16.30
C ASP A 185 12.81 0.45 14.91
N ASP A 186 12.04 1.51 14.82
CA ASP A 186 11.72 2.24 13.57
C ASP A 186 11.12 1.39 12.44
N THR A 187 10.42 0.28 12.75
CA THR A 187 9.82 -0.60 11.73
C THR A 187 8.88 0.14 10.78
N TYR A 188 8.11 1.10 11.29
CA TYR A 188 7.20 1.95 10.54
C TYR A 188 7.93 2.90 9.57
N ALA A 189 9.14 3.36 9.92
CA ALA A 189 9.89 4.32 9.11
C ALA A 189 10.52 3.70 7.86
N ARG A 190 10.67 2.39 7.80
CA ARG A 190 11.26 1.64 6.68
C ARG A 190 10.33 1.56 5.47
N ILE A 191 9.02 1.74 5.69
CA ILE A 191 8.00 1.55 4.66
C ILE A 191 7.87 2.80 3.80
N ASN A 192 7.99 2.64 2.49
CA ASN A 192 7.70 3.70 1.54
C ASN A 192 6.19 3.77 1.29
N VAL A 193 5.55 4.86 1.76
CA VAL A 193 4.09 5.06 1.65
C VAL A 193 3.62 5.05 0.20
N ALA A 194 4.41 5.56 -0.73
CA ALA A 194 4.08 5.57 -2.16
C ALA A 194 3.86 4.17 -2.77
N LYS A 195 4.29 3.12 -2.08
CA LYS A 195 4.15 1.72 -2.50
C LYS A 195 3.00 0.97 -1.85
N ILE A 196 2.37 1.58 -0.89
CA ILE A 196 1.33 0.91 -0.14
C ILE A 196 0.09 0.77 -1.01
N LYS A 197 -0.29 -0.47 -1.28
CA LYS A 197 -1.57 -0.80 -1.91
C LYS A 197 -2.72 -0.62 -0.94
N ARG A 198 -2.53 -1.11 0.28
CA ARG A 198 -3.43 -0.94 1.42
C ARG A 198 -2.73 -1.28 2.73
N ILE A 199 -3.27 -0.78 3.82
CA ILE A 199 -2.90 -1.17 5.18
C ILE A 199 -4.09 -1.91 5.77
N GLU A 200 -3.85 -3.10 6.32
CA GLU A 200 -4.84 -3.90 7.02
C GLU A 200 -4.53 -3.84 8.51
N ILE A 201 -5.47 -3.36 9.31
CA ILE A 201 -5.32 -3.20 10.75
C ILE A 201 -6.27 -4.17 11.43
N LEU A 202 -5.70 -5.15 12.10
CA LEU A 202 -6.41 -6.11 12.91
C LEU A 202 -6.40 -5.62 14.36
N ASN A 203 -7.56 -5.25 14.87
CA ASN A 203 -7.71 -4.77 16.23
C ASN A 203 -7.94 -5.94 17.20
N GLY A 204 -7.16 -5.96 18.29
CA GLY A 204 -7.29 -6.94 19.35
C GLY A 204 -6.36 -8.16 19.25
N ALA A 205 -6.56 -9.11 20.13
CA ALA A 205 -5.64 -10.23 20.32
C ALA A 205 -5.53 -11.13 19.08
N SER A 206 -4.33 -11.19 18.52
CA SER A 206 -4.01 -11.96 17.30
C SER A 206 -2.80 -12.87 17.47
N SER A 207 -2.38 -13.09 18.71
CA SER A 207 -1.20 -13.87 19.05
C SER A 207 -1.26 -15.32 18.59
N ALA A 208 -2.46 -15.89 18.44
CA ALA A 208 -2.65 -17.25 17.93
C ALA A 208 -2.19 -17.41 16.47
N LEU A 209 -2.27 -16.34 15.66
CA LEU A 209 -1.88 -16.36 14.26
C LEU A 209 -0.49 -15.77 14.00
N TYR A 210 -0.09 -14.79 14.82
CA TYR A 210 1.10 -13.97 14.56
C TYR A 210 2.15 -14.03 15.67
N GLY A 211 1.92 -14.89 16.68
CA GLY A 211 2.85 -15.11 17.78
C GLY A 211 2.84 -14.01 18.84
N THR A 212 3.92 -13.95 19.60
CA THR A 212 4.09 -12.99 20.70
C THR A 212 4.03 -11.54 20.24
N ASN A 213 3.60 -10.64 21.14
CA ASN A 213 3.49 -9.19 20.93
C ASN A 213 2.33 -8.75 20.01
N ALA A 214 1.42 -9.65 19.60
CA ALA A 214 0.23 -9.31 18.81
C ALA A 214 -1.05 -9.26 19.68
N ILE A 215 -0.94 -8.82 20.93
CA ILE A 215 -2.06 -8.72 21.88
C ILE A 215 -2.92 -7.49 21.56
N GLY A 216 -2.28 -6.37 21.25
CA GLY A 216 -2.93 -5.09 20.91
C GLY A 216 -3.42 -5.03 19.47
N GLY A 217 -2.87 -5.87 18.60
CA GLY A 217 -3.25 -5.92 17.18
C GLY A 217 -2.11 -6.20 16.23
N VAL A 218 -2.45 -6.15 14.94
CA VAL A 218 -1.50 -6.35 13.82
C VAL A 218 -1.74 -5.28 12.77
N ILE A 219 -0.68 -4.62 12.31
CA ILE A 219 -0.70 -3.67 11.21
C ILE A 219 0.06 -4.31 10.05
N ASN A 220 -0.67 -4.76 9.03
CA ASN A 220 -0.11 -5.42 7.87
C ASN A 220 -0.11 -4.49 6.65
N ILE A 221 1.05 -4.15 6.17
CA ILE A 221 1.27 -3.28 5.03
C ILE A 221 1.37 -4.16 3.78
N ILE A 222 0.37 -4.05 2.90
CA ILE A 222 0.38 -4.73 1.61
C ILE A 222 0.94 -3.79 0.56
N THR A 223 2.02 -4.17 -0.07
CA THR A 223 2.67 -3.40 -1.13
C THR A 223 2.21 -3.88 -2.51
N ASP A 224 2.27 -2.99 -3.50
CA ASP A 224 2.00 -3.35 -4.89
C ASP A 224 3.20 -4.08 -5.53
N ASP A 225 2.88 -4.95 -6.47
CA ASP A 225 3.84 -5.54 -7.39
C ASP A 225 3.95 -4.68 -8.67
N ALA A 226 5.05 -4.82 -9.41
CA ALA A 226 5.21 -4.18 -10.70
C ALA A 226 4.13 -4.65 -11.68
N LYS A 227 3.29 -3.74 -12.18
CA LYS A 227 2.16 -4.05 -13.07
C LYS A 227 2.33 -3.48 -14.47
N ASN A 228 3.02 -2.35 -14.58
CA ASN A 228 3.20 -1.64 -15.83
C ASN A 228 4.47 -2.10 -16.53
N ALA A 229 4.49 -2.06 -17.84
CA ALA A 229 5.67 -2.41 -18.64
C ALA A 229 6.92 -1.63 -18.17
N ILE A 230 6.79 -0.32 -18.04
CA ILE A 230 7.77 0.55 -17.37
C ILE A 230 6.99 1.67 -16.70
N ASN A 231 7.28 1.93 -15.43
CA ASN A 231 6.75 3.08 -14.70
C ASN A 231 7.85 3.67 -13.82
N VAL A 232 8.07 4.97 -13.95
CA VAL A 232 9.01 5.71 -13.10
C VAL A 232 8.23 6.81 -12.41
N SER A 233 8.29 6.84 -11.09
CA SER A 233 7.68 7.89 -10.29
C SER A 233 8.71 8.52 -9.36
N SER A 234 8.60 9.84 -9.20
CA SER A 234 9.41 10.62 -8.27
C SER A 234 8.50 11.55 -7.49
N ASP A 235 8.68 11.60 -6.19
CA ASP A 235 7.99 12.51 -5.29
C ASP A 235 9.03 13.27 -4.48
N THR A 236 8.95 14.60 -4.52
CA THR A 236 9.85 15.48 -3.75
C THR A 236 8.99 16.41 -2.91
N ARG A 237 9.23 16.44 -1.62
CA ARG A 237 8.51 17.31 -0.68
C ARG A 237 9.48 18.06 0.21
N TYR A 238 9.18 19.32 0.39
CA TYR A 238 9.88 20.20 1.33
C TYR A 238 8.87 20.86 2.25
N ALA A 239 9.20 20.93 3.54
CA ALA A 239 8.35 21.55 4.54
C ALA A 239 9.22 22.29 5.58
N SER A 240 8.56 23.02 6.49
CA SER A 240 9.23 23.73 7.58
C SER A 240 10.13 22.83 8.41
N LYS A 241 11.10 23.40 9.11
CA LYS A 241 12.08 22.69 9.95
C LYS A 241 13.01 21.78 9.16
N GLY A 242 13.41 22.19 7.95
CA GLY A 242 14.30 21.42 7.10
C GLY A 242 13.77 20.03 6.72
N ARG A 243 12.45 19.81 6.82
CA ARG A 243 11.85 18.53 6.40
C ARG A 243 11.96 18.40 4.88
N PHE A 244 12.66 17.38 4.46
CA PHE A 244 12.83 17.03 3.07
C PHE A 244 12.58 15.54 2.90
N THR A 245 11.78 15.20 1.88
CA THR A 245 11.55 13.81 1.46
C THR A 245 11.69 13.72 -0.05
N GLN A 246 12.52 12.80 -0.50
CA GLN A 246 12.69 12.43 -1.90
C GLN A 246 12.45 10.94 -2.05
N SER A 247 11.52 10.56 -2.91
CA SER A 247 11.28 9.16 -3.29
C SER A 247 11.42 8.99 -4.80
N VAL A 248 12.08 7.92 -5.21
CA VAL A 248 12.14 7.48 -6.60
C VAL A 248 11.75 6.01 -6.65
N ASN A 249 10.80 5.67 -7.51
CA ASN A 249 10.33 4.30 -7.69
C ASN A 249 10.36 3.94 -9.17
N ILE A 250 10.85 2.76 -9.48
CA ILE A 250 10.95 2.23 -10.83
C ILE A 250 10.29 0.84 -10.84
N ASP A 251 9.26 0.69 -11.65
CA ASP A 251 8.56 -0.57 -11.91
C ASP A 251 8.85 -1.01 -13.34
N VAL A 252 9.20 -2.26 -13.52
CA VAL A 252 9.36 -2.90 -14.84
C VAL A 252 8.62 -4.23 -14.82
N ASN A 253 7.77 -4.48 -15.81
CA ASN A 253 7.06 -5.74 -15.96
C ASN A 253 7.04 -6.15 -17.44
N THR A 254 7.62 -7.31 -17.73
CA THR A 254 7.68 -7.89 -19.08
C THR A 254 6.69 -9.06 -19.26
N GLY A 255 5.67 -9.14 -18.42
CA GLY A 255 4.70 -10.24 -18.37
C GLY A 255 5.15 -11.37 -17.45
N LYS A 256 6.27 -12.03 -17.71
CA LYS A 256 6.81 -13.10 -16.85
C LYS A 256 7.76 -12.61 -15.76
N PHE A 257 8.44 -11.50 -16.01
CA PHE A 257 9.41 -10.93 -15.09
C PHE A 257 8.96 -9.55 -14.64
N GLY A 258 8.94 -9.35 -13.33
CA GLY A 258 8.68 -8.06 -12.69
C GLY A 258 9.89 -7.62 -11.86
N SER A 259 10.22 -6.34 -11.92
CA SER A 259 11.23 -5.71 -11.08
C SER A 259 10.66 -4.44 -10.47
N TYR A 260 10.87 -4.27 -9.19
CA TYR A 260 10.56 -3.05 -8.48
C TYR A 260 11.75 -2.57 -7.69
N THR A 261 12.17 -1.33 -7.95
CA THR A 261 13.23 -0.62 -7.25
C THR A 261 12.66 0.61 -6.59
N SER A 262 12.97 0.85 -5.33
CA SER A 262 12.58 2.06 -4.59
C SER A 262 13.74 2.62 -3.80
N TYR A 263 13.96 3.91 -3.94
CA TYR A 263 14.85 4.68 -3.06
C TYR A 263 14.05 5.80 -2.40
N ARG A 264 14.25 6.01 -1.10
CA ARG A 264 13.68 7.14 -0.37
C ARG A 264 14.71 7.74 0.57
N ARG A 265 14.87 9.05 0.49
CA ARG A 265 15.61 9.89 1.44
C ARG A 265 14.64 10.72 2.24
N GLN A 266 14.83 10.76 3.56
CA GLN A 266 14.10 11.64 4.46
C GLN A 266 15.08 12.35 5.38
N GLN A 267 14.82 13.61 5.69
CA GLN A 267 15.56 14.35 6.71
C GLN A 267 14.66 15.39 7.36
N ALA A 268 15.01 15.77 8.57
CA ALA A 268 14.44 16.89 9.30
C ALA A 268 15.48 17.49 10.22
N GLU A 269 15.35 18.78 10.51
CA GLU A 269 16.11 19.44 11.57
C GLU A 269 15.40 19.29 12.91
N GLY A 270 16.14 19.33 14.01
CA GLY A 270 15.57 19.44 15.35
C GLY A 270 14.97 20.82 15.57
N TRP A 271 13.99 20.91 16.45
CA TRP A 271 13.39 22.20 16.84
C TRP A 271 13.03 22.23 18.31
N GLN A 272 12.97 23.43 18.86
CA GLN A 272 12.48 23.71 20.20
C GLN A 272 11.02 24.16 20.14
N LEU A 273 10.19 23.68 21.08
CA LEU A 273 8.82 24.15 21.23
C LEU A 273 8.75 25.48 21.95
N ASN A 274 9.55 25.60 23.01
CA ASN A 274 9.61 26.78 23.82
C ASN A 274 11.10 27.12 24.08
N PRO A 275 11.72 28.01 23.28
CA PRO A 275 13.13 28.34 23.41
C PRO A 275 13.46 29.05 24.73
N TYR A 276 12.48 29.68 25.37
CA TYR A 276 12.69 30.43 26.61
C TYR A 276 11.72 29.94 27.69
N GLU A 277 12.23 29.82 28.93
CA GLU A 277 11.44 29.61 30.15
C GLU A 277 11.76 30.73 31.15
N GLU A 278 10.75 31.11 31.93
CA GLU A 278 10.96 32.07 33.03
C GLU A 278 11.70 31.36 34.18
N ASN A 279 12.84 31.89 34.56
CA ASN A 279 13.55 31.42 35.74
C ASN A 279 12.74 31.79 37.00
N SER A 280 12.29 30.79 37.74
CA SER A 280 11.43 30.96 38.90
C SER A 280 12.06 31.81 40.04
N LYS A 281 13.36 32.07 40.00
CA LYS A 281 14.10 32.88 41.02
C LYS A 281 14.39 34.31 40.57
N THR A 282 14.75 34.47 39.28
CA THR A 282 15.16 35.77 38.73
C THR A 282 14.02 36.46 37.97
N HIS A 283 12.96 35.72 37.61
CA HIS A 283 11.87 36.16 36.73
C HIS A 283 12.35 36.62 35.34
N GLU A 284 13.58 36.26 34.95
CA GLU A 284 14.12 36.53 33.63
C GLU A 284 13.86 35.35 32.71
N LEU A 285 13.70 35.64 31.41
CA LEU A 285 13.59 34.61 30.38
C LEU A 285 14.96 34.03 30.04
N GLU A 286 15.15 32.77 30.33
CA GLU A 286 16.38 32.02 30.02
C GLU A 286 16.15 31.05 28.89
N GLU A 287 17.15 30.87 28.02
CA GLU A 287 17.08 29.89 26.95
C GLU A 287 17.13 28.47 27.52
N THR A 288 16.11 27.68 27.23
CA THR A 288 15.97 26.36 27.87
C THR A 288 16.90 25.30 27.28
N GLY A 289 17.38 25.47 26.05
CA GLY A 289 18.10 24.44 25.33
C GLY A 289 17.31 23.13 25.11
N LYS A 290 16.02 23.09 25.50
CA LYS A 290 15.18 21.90 25.41
C LYS A 290 14.70 21.73 23.98
N VAL A 291 14.97 20.57 23.39
CA VAL A 291 14.58 20.20 22.01
C VAL A 291 13.33 19.37 22.05
N ALA A 292 12.27 19.83 21.40
CA ALA A 292 11.00 19.10 21.28
C ALA A 292 11.11 17.88 20.35
N SER A 293 11.97 17.98 19.33
CA SER A 293 12.24 16.88 18.41
C SER A 293 13.70 16.91 17.96
N THR A 294 14.32 15.75 17.90
CA THR A 294 15.66 15.61 17.31
C THR A 294 15.58 15.64 15.79
N GLY A 295 16.59 16.24 15.15
CA GLY A 295 16.77 16.12 13.71
C GLY A 295 17.17 14.68 13.33
N PHE A 296 16.97 14.32 12.08
CA PHE A 296 17.40 13.03 11.57
C PHE A 296 17.64 13.06 10.05
N TYR A 297 18.33 12.07 9.56
CA TYR A 297 18.29 11.69 8.17
C TYR A 297 18.18 10.17 8.04
N ALA A 298 17.42 9.73 7.06
CA ALA A 298 17.18 8.31 6.81
C ALA A 298 17.20 8.03 5.31
N ASN A 299 17.74 6.88 4.94
CA ASN A 299 17.67 6.35 3.59
C ASN A 299 17.00 4.98 3.63
N THR A 300 16.21 4.71 2.61
CA THR A 300 15.57 3.41 2.42
C THR A 300 15.77 2.98 0.97
N VAL A 301 16.29 1.80 0.77
CA VAL A 301 16.40 1.16 -0.55
C VAL A 301 15.66 -0.16 -0.50
N ASN A 302 14.79 -0.42 -1.46
CA ASN A 302 14.11 -1.70 -1.60
C ASN A 302 14.19 -2.17 -3.05
N GLN A 303 14.42 -3.46 -3.22
CA GLN A 303 14.39 -4.16 -4.49
C GLN A 303 13.51 -5.40 -4.37
N LYS A 304 12.65 -5.64 -5.35
CA LYS A 304 11.88 -6.87 -5.46
C LYS A 304 11.89 -7.35 -6.92
N PHE A 305 12.14 -8.61 -7.09
CA PHE A 305 11.99 -9.32 -8.36
C PHE A 305 10.86 -10.34 -8.24
N THR A 306 10.09 -10.50 -9.29
CA THR A 306 9.09 -11.55 -9.44
C THR A 306 9.31 -12.27 -10.75
N PHE A 307 9.08 -13.57 -10.79
CA PHE A 307 9.24 -14.36 -11.98
C PHE A 307 8.17 -15.47 -12.05
N ASP A 308 7.33 -15.38 -13.07
CA ASP A 308 6.31 -16.38 -13.37
C ASP A 308 6.91 -17.41 -14.33
N ALA A 309 7.47 -18.49 -13.76
CA ALA A 309 8.10 -19.57 -14.53
C ALA A 309 7.06 -20.30 -15.41
N THR A 310 5.87 -20.53 -14.85
CA THR A 310 4.69 -21.09 -15.53
C THR A 310 3.43 -20.41 -15.01
N ASP A 311 2.26 -20.69 -15.61
CA ASP A 311 0.96 -20.22 -15.12
C ASP A 311 0.62 -20.71 -13.69
N LYS A 312 1.37 -21.69 -13.18
CA LYS A 312 1.18 -22.27 -11.84
C LYS A 312 2.32 -22.00 -10.88
N LEU A 313 3.50 -21.66 -11.35
CA LEU A 313 4.69 -21.54 -10.52
C LEU A 313 5.30 -20.14 -10.66
N SER A 314 5.31 -19.41 -9.58
CA SER A 314 5.92 -18.09 -9.46
C SER A 314 6.97 -18.06 -8.36
N PHE A 315 7.98 -17.23 -8.56
CA PHE A 315 9.06 -16.97 -7.61
C PHE A 315 9.14 -15.48 -7.31
N TYR A 316 9.65 -15.14 -6.14
CA TYR A 316 10.10 -13.80 -5.85
C TYR A 316 11.44 -13.79 -5.12
N ALA A 317 12.19 -12.72 -5.31
CA ALA A 317 13.33 -12.37 -4.47
C ALA A 317 13.19 -10.90 -4.07
N ARG A 318 13.52 -10.57 -2.82
CA ARG A 318 13.50 -9.19 -2.33
C ARG A 318 14.71 -8.90 -1.47
N GLY A 319 15.11 -7.63 -1.43
CA GLY A 319 16.12 -7.12 -0.52
C GLY A 319 15.82 -5.67 -0.16
N GLY A 320 16.23 -5.26 1.03
CA GLY A 320 16.05 -3.91 1.50
C GLY A 320 17.17 -3.49 2.44
N TYR A 321 17.51 -2.21 2.39
CA TYR A 321 18.41 -1.56 3.32
C TYR A 321 17.74 -0.29 3.84
N TYR A 322 17.88 -0.05 5.13
CA TYR A 322 17.43 1.15 5.80
C TYR A 322 18.48 1.61 6.79
N ASP A 323 18.79 2.90 6.77
CA ASP A 323 19.55 3.57 7.81
C ASP A 323 18.82 4.83 8.28
N ASN A 324 18.91 5.09 9.57
CA ASN A 324 18.40 6.31 10.21
C ASN A 324 19.40 6.79 11.26
N LYS A 325 19.93 7.99 11.07
CA LYS A 325 20.82 8.64 12.04
C LYS A 325 20.12 9.85 12.63
N THR A 326 19.93 9.86 13.94
CA THR A 326 19.44 11.04 14.67
C THR A 326 20.50 12.11 14.70
N ARG A 327 20.08 13.37 14.59
CA ARG A 327 20.94 14.56 14.68
C ARG A 327 20.63 15.26 15.99
N ARG A 328 21.28 14.83 17.06
CA ARG A 328 21.08 15.40 18.40
C ARG A 328 21.83 16.72 18.55
N PRO A 329 21.29 17.68 19.31
CA PRO A 329 22.01 18.92 19.64
C PRO A 329 23.33 18.64 20.38
N TYR A 330 24.39 19.26 19.89
CA TYR A 330 25.75 19.07 20.41
C TYR A 330 25.89 19.51 21.88
N GLU A 331 25.14 20.52 22.31
CA GLU A 331 25.15 21.05 23.65
C GLU A 331 24.54 20.08 24.67
N ALA A 332 23.49 19.38 24.27
CA ALA A 332 22.69 18.54 25.17
C ALA A 332 23.08 17.06 25.17
N TYR A 333 23.79 16.58 24.14
CA TYR A 333 24.13 15.19 23.97
C TYR A 333 25.57 14.97 23.55
N ASP A 334 26.09 13.77 23.76
CA ASP A 334 27.43 13.33 23.39
C ASP A 334 27.46 12.40 22.19
N TYR A 335 26.29 11.91 21.77
CA TYR A 335 26.18 10.91 20.70
C TYR A 335 24.87 11.04 19.89
N ASN A 336 24.94 10.62 18.65
CA ASN A 336 23.79 10.33 17.80
C ASN A 336 23.43 8.84 17.92
N ILE A 337 22.18 8.49 17.56
CA ILE A 337 21.76 7.08 17.42
C ILE A 337 21.70 6.76 15.93
N LEU A 338 22.32 5.65 15.55
CA LEU A 338 22.24 5.07 14.22
C LEU A 338 21.44 3.77 14.29
N HIS A 339 20.36 3.69 13.52
CA HIS A 339 19.65 2.46 13.26
C HIS A 339 19.96 1.98 11.85
N GLU A 340 20.34 0.73 11.70
CA GLU A 340 20.56 0.10 10.40
C GLU A 340 19.76 -1.19 10.33
N THR A 341 19.13 -1.42 9.18
CA THR A 341 18.44 -2.68 8.88
C THR A 341 18.82 -3.18 7.51
N PHE A 342 19.07 -4.46 7.43
CA PHE A 342 19.22 -5.18 6.19
C PHE A 342 18.26 -6.37 6.18
N ASN A 343 17.39 -6.43 5.18
CA ASN A 343 16.45 -7.53 5.01
C ASN A 343 16.60 -8.15 3.62
N TYR A 344 16.30 -9.43 3.53
CA TYR A 344 16.27 -10.16 2.27
C TYR A 344 15.31 -11.34 2.37
N GLY A 345 14.80 -11.78 1.24
CA GLY A 345 13.93 -12.93 1.21
C GLY A 345 13.73 -13.48 -0.19
N ILE A 346 13.48 -14.77 -0.24
CA ILE A 346 13.09 -15.49 -1.44
C ILE A 346 11.85 -16.31 -1.15
N GLY A 347 11.04 -16.54 -2.15
CA GLY A 347 9.86 -17.39 -1.99
C GLY A 347 9.35 -17.91 -3.32
N ALA A 348 8.53 -18.93 -3.21
CA ALA A 348 7.85 -19.57 -4.32
C ALA A 348 6.39 -19.81 -3.99
N GLN A 349 5.54 -19.72 -5.00
CA GLN A 349 4.14 -20.09 -4.93
C GLN A 349 3.82 -21.07 -6.04
N TYR A 350 3.23 -22.19 -5.67
CA TYR A 350 2.71 -23.17 -6.60
C TYR A 350 1.18 -23.23 -6.53
N MET A 351 0.53 -22.88 -7.63
CA MET A 351 -0.92 -22.91 -7.80
C MET A 351 -1.33 -24.31 -8.26
N ILE A 352 -1.99 -25.06 -7.40
CA ILE A 352 -2.52 -26.39 -7.73
C ILE A 352 -3.70 -26.21 -8.69
N ASN A 353 -4.66 -25.36 -8.29
CA ASN A 353 -5.80 -24.93 -9.08
C ASN A 353 -6.36 -23.61 -8.55
N LYS A 354 -7.44 -23.07 -9.14
CA LYS A 354 -8.05 -21.81 -8.71
C LYS A 354 -8.53 -21.89 -7.25
N GLY A 355 -7.76 -21.30 -6.36
CA GLY A 355 -8.04 -21.21 -4.91
C GLY A 355 -7.28 -22.21 -4.04
N ASN A 356 -6.49 -23.13 -4.62
CA ASN A 356 -5.63 -24.05 -3.90
C ASN A 356 -4.18 -23.81 -4.29
N TYR A 357 -3.33 -23.46 -3.32
CA TYR A 357 -1.93 -23.16 -3.58
C TYR A 357 -1.05 -23.43 -2.36
N ILE A 358 0.23 -23.61 -2.62
CA ILE A 358 1.26 -23.77 -1.60
C ILE A 358 2.26 -22.63 -1.77
N THR A 359 2.69 -22.05 -0.67
CA THR A 359 3.79 -21.07 -0.62
C THR A 359 4.92 -21.60 0.23
N ALA A 360 6.14 -21.32 -0.19
CA ALA A 360 7.35 -21.56 0.59
C ALA A 360 8.18 -20.27 0.59
N ASP A 361 8.58 -19.81 1.76
CA ASP A 361 9.26 -18.53 1.95
C ASP A 361 10.45 -18.68 2.89
N CYS A 362 11.56 -18.05 2.54
CA CYS A 362 12.69 -17.80 3.42
C CYS A 362 12.91 -16.29 3.51
N TYR A 363 12.92 -15.75 4.71
CA TYR A 363 13.06 -14.30 4.95
C TYR A 363 13.98 -14.04 6.14
N ALA A 364 14.81 -13.02 6.03
CA ALA A 364 15.67 -12.56 7.12
C ALA A 364 15.53 -11.04 7.30
N ASP A 365 15.57 -10.60 8.55
CA ASP A 365 15.58 -9.19 8.97
C ASP A 365 16.67 -9.00 10.03
N HIS A 366 17.69 -8.23 9.69
CA HIS A 366 18.83 -7.93 10.55
C HIS A 366 18.76 -6.45 10.95
N PHE A 367 18.64 -6.19 12.23
CA PHE A 367 18.60 -4.85 12.79
C PHE A 367 19.80 -4.62 13.68
N SER A 368 20.39 -3.41 13.63
CA SER A 368 21.36 -2.91 14.59
C SER A 368 21.06 -1.48 15.03
N SER A 369 21.30 -1.21 16.29
CA SER A 369 21.27 0.12 16.89
C SER A 369 22.62 0.44 17.49
N SER A 370 23.20 1.60 17.13
CA SER A 370 24.54 2.03 17.56
C SER A 370 24.50 3.44 18.12
N TYR A 371 25.38 3.72 19.05
CA TYR A 371 25.75 5.09 19.42
C TYR A 371 26.92 5.54 18.54
N CYS A 372 26.79 6.73 17.93
CA CYS A 372 27.85 7.43 17.22
C CYS A 372 28.28 8.63 18.06
N PHE A 373 29.37 8.51 18.81
CA PHE A 373 29.83 9.56 19.71
C PHE A 373 30.45 10.71 18.92
N PHE A 374 30.03 11.94 19.20
CA PHE A 374 30.70 13.14 18.72
C PHE A 374 31.40 13.92 19.83
N LYS A 375 31.21 13.50 21.10
CA LYS A 375 31.97 13.90 22.29
C LYS A 375 32.35 12.64 23.07
N ASP A 376 33.40 12.76 23.92
CA ASP A 376 33.74 11.73 24.89
C ASP A 376 32.61 11.55 25.91
N ASN A 377 32.18 10.32 26.12
CA ASN A 377 31.12 9.99 27.06
C ASN A 377 31.59 8.97 28.07
N LYS A 378 31.62 9.40 29.37
CA LYS A 378 32.08 8.54 30.47
C LYS A 378 31.10 7.43 30.82
N THR A 379 29.79 7.67 30.68
CA THR A 379 28.74 6.70 31.03
C THR A 379 28.82 5.45 30.20
N TYR A 380 29.07 5.59 28.91
CA TYR A 380 29.18 4.48 27.96
C TYR A 380 30.61 4.15 27.56
N ASN A 381 31.61 4.83 28.18
CA ASN A 381 33.03 4.73 27.86
C ASN A 381 33.29 4.84 26.33
N GLY A 382 32.59 5.76 25.67
CA GLY A 382 32.70 6.08 24.26
C GLY A 382 33.62 7.28 24.01
N LYS A 383 34.42 7.25 22.95
CA LYS A 383 35.27 8.35 22.53
C LYS A 383 34.67 9.07 21.31
N ALA A 384 34.94 10.36 21.19
CA ALA A 384 34.57 11.13 20.01
C ALA A 384 35.03 10.45 18.71
N GLY A 385 34.14 10.30 17.72
CA GLY A 385 34.37 9.59 16.46
C GLY A 385 34.17 8.08 16.51
N GLU A 386 33.88 7.49 17.68
CA GLU A 386 33.66 6.07 17.85
C GLU A 386 32.18 5.67 17.61
N GLU A 387 31.97 4.52 16.96
CA GLU A 387 30.67 3.87 16.88
C GLU A 387 30.63 2.65 17.82
N GLN A 388 29.60 2.60 18.65
CA GLN A 388 29.39 1.51 19.60
C GLN A 388 28.02 0.86 19.38
N VAL A 389 28.04 -0.42 18.96
CA VAL A 389 26.80 -1.19 18.75
C VAL A 389 26.16 -1.54 20.08
N ARG A 390 24.92 -1.07 20.31
CA ARG A 390 24.11 -1.33 21.50
C ARG A 390 23.29 -2.60 21.41
N LYS A 391 22.59 -2.75 20.28
CA LYS A 391 21.60 -3.82 20.06
C LYS A 391 21.80 -4.36 18.67
N ARG A 392 21.77 -5.68 18.55
CA ARG A 392 21.77 -6.36 17.26
C ARG A 392 20.78 -7.50 17.33
N THR A 393 19.85 -7.54 16.38
CA THR A 393 18.87 -8.60 16.25
C THR A 393 19.01 -9.22 14.86
N ARG A 394 19.00 -10.53 14.81
CA ARG A 394 19.02 -11.30 13.56
C ARG A 394 17.85 -12.28 13.61
N ASN A 395 16.87 -12.03 12.77
CA ASN A 395 15.67 -12.87 12.67
C ASN A 395 15.71 -13.57 11.33
N HIS A 396 15.46 -14.86 11.35
CA HIS A 396 15.28 -15.67 10.18
C HIS A 396 13.89 -16.31 10.25
N ASN A 397 13.24 -16.42 9.13
CA ASN A 397 11.92 -17.02 9.03
C ASN A 397 11.93 -17.98 7.84
N LEU A 398 11.59 -19.22 8.10
CA LEU A 398 11.31 -20.21 7.08
C LEU A 398 9.86 -20.65 7.25
N SER A 399 9.03 -20.49 6.23
CA SER A 399 7.63 -20.85 6.30
C SER A 399 7.19 -21.63 5.07
N ILE A 400 6.34 -22.63 5.31
CA ILE A 400 5.62 -23.36 4.26
C ILE A 400 4.15 -23.33 4.63
N LYS A 401 3.28 -22.93 3.68
CA LYS A 401 1.86 -22.81 3.91
C LYS A 401 1.08 -23.33 2.72
N GLY A 402 0.12 -24.20 2.98
CA GLY A 402 -0.84 -24.69 2.03
C GLY A 402 -2.23 -24.09 2.30
N ILE A 403 -2.92 -23.69 1.24
CA ILE A 403 -4.27 -23.17 1.29
C ILE A 403 -5.13 -24.02 0.36
N PHE A 404 -6.21 -24.58 0.91
CA PHE A 404 -7.07 -25.53 0.25
C PHE A 404 -8.54 -25.13 0.41
N LYS A 405 -9.23 -24.97 -0.71
CA LYS A 405 -10.66 -24.71 -0.73
C LYS A 405 -11.39 -26.06 -0.69
N LEU A 406 -12.15 -26.29 0.38
CA LEU A 406 -12.95 -27.50 0.60
C LEU A 406 -14.41 -27.18 0.26
N GLY A 407 -14.82 -27.50 -0.97
CA GLY A 407 -16.15 -27.12 -1.47
C GLY A 407 -16.32 -25.59 -1.61
N ASN A 408 -17.55 -25.11 -1.48
CA ASN A 408 -17.87 -23.69 -1.66
C ASN A 408 -17.85 -22.87 -0.34
N ARG A 409 -17.83 -23.54 0.83
CA ARG A 409 -18.04 -22.89 2.13
C ARG A 409 -16.83 -22.94 3.04
N HIS A 410 -15.89 -23.86 2.83
CA HIS A 410 -14.78 -24.08 3.74
C HIS A 410 -13.43 -23.81 3.06
N LYS A 411 -12.50 -23.27 3.83
CA LYS A 411 -11.14 -23.06 3.43
C LYS A 411 -10.22 -23.56 4.54
N LEU A 412 -9.33 -24.46 4.21
CA LEU A 412 -8.33 -25.01 5.10
C LEU A 412 -6.99 -24.32 4.84
N SER A 413 -6.40 -23.76 5.90
CA SER A 413 -5.04 -23.23 5.87
C SER A 413 -4.19 -24.09 6.81
N VAL A 414 -3.14 -24.70 6.28
CA VAL A 414 -2.18 -25.52 7.03
C VAL A 414 -0.78 -25.00 6.74
N GLY A 415 0.03 -24.82 7.78
CA GLY A 415 1.38 -24.36 7.58
C GLY A 415 2.26 -24.58 8.79
N THR A 416 3.55 -24.45 8.56
CA THR A 416 4.57 -24.43 9.58
C THR A 416 5.49 -23.24 9.37
N GLU A 417 5.93 -22.66 10.47
CA GLU A 417 6.85 -21.54 10.49
C GLU A 417 7.96 -21.84 11.50
N PHE A 418 9.20 -21.70 11.05
CA PHE A 418 10.37 -21.84 11.88
C PHE A 418 11.05 -20.48 12.03
N LEU A 419 11.15 -20.02 13.28
CA LEU A 419 11.62 -18.68 13.66
C LEU A 419 12.83 -18.78 14.60
N PRO A 420 14.03 -19.08 14.09
CA PRO A 420 15.23 -18.97 14.90
C PRO A 420 15.58 -17.50 15.11
N ALA A 421 15.31 -16.97 16.30
CA ALA A 421 15.74 -15.62 16.69
C ALA A 421 17.09 -15.71 17.40
N ILE A 422 18.12 -15.04 16.86
CA ILE A 422 19.44 -14.92 17.51
C ILE A 422 19.56 -13.48 18.00
N CYS A 423 19.28 -13.24 19.28
CA CYS A 423 19.65 -12.00 19.96
C CYS A 423 21.11 -12.06 20.36
N ALA A 424 22.00 -11.41 19.60
CA ALA A 424 23.40 -11.27 19.96
C ALA A 424 23.57 -9.93 20.72
N GLY A 425 23.41 -9.96 22.03
CA GLY A 425 23.78 -8.87 22.93
C GLY A 425 25.27 -8.94 23.23
N ARG A 426 26.13 -8.41 22.38
CA ARG A 426 27.54 -8.13 22.71
C ARG A 426 27.93 -6.76 22.20
N TRP A 427 28.45 -5.94 23.11
CA TRP A 427 29.08 -4.68 22.79
C TRP A 427 30.30 -4.94 21.91
N THR A 428 30.21 -4.63 20.61
CA THR A 428 31.35 -4.70 19.69
C THR A 428 31.73 -3.29 19.30
N ARG A 429 32.95 -2.89 19.60
CA ARG A 429 33.52 -1.63 19.10
C ARG A 429 33.86 -1.81 17.62
N LYS A 430 33.35 -0.94 16.78
CA LYS A 430 33.80 -0.78 15.41
C LYS A 430 34.30 0.66 15.26
N LEU A 431 35.56 0.79 14.87
CA LEU A 431 36.09 2.09 14.43
C LEU A 431 35.50 2.37 13.04
N ARG A 432 34.38 3.08 12.98
CA ARG A 432 33.90 3.78 11.80
C ARG A 432 33.97 5.25 12.11
N PHE A 433 34.60 6.03 11.24
CA PHE A 433 34.52 7.48 11.32
C PHE A 433 33.04 7.88 11.13
N CYS A 434 32.42 8.34 12.20
CA CYS A 434 31.11 8.98 12.15
C CYS A 434 31.29 10.36 11.49
N GLY A 435 31.42 10.41 10.18
CA GLY A 435 31.44 11.65 9.42
C GLY A 435 30.17 12.49 9.68
N TRP A 436 30.36 13.81 9.68
CA TRP A 436 29.33 14.84 9.84
C TRP A 436 28.33 14.81 8.69
#